data_7f251f18bc5dce071dd60260fecf90f3
#
_entry.id   7f251f18bc5dce071dd60260fecf90f3
#
_cell.length_a   1.000
_cell.length_b   1.000
_cell.length_c   1.000
_cell.angle_alpha   90.00
_cell.angle_beta   90.00
_cell.angle_gamma   90.00
#
_symmetry.space_group_name_H-M   'P 1'
#
loop_
_entity.id
_entity.type
_entity.pdbx_description
1 polymer ?
#
loop_
_entity_poly.entity_id
_entity_poly.type
_entity_poly.pdbx_seq_one_letter_code
_entity_poly.pdbx_strand_id
1 'polypeptide(L)'
;MCIRDSHYDELGTACGHTMLNVCGADTEVHYFHTHRDGVDMVFVSHPCFYEVAGNIYQGSTMDVTWRGALLSQAGIEAVYNVPCGGFPYGDESLLYVANDWHVALLPVYLRAFYHEHMKLGFARSALIVHNIAHQGRTSPDDVWRLGLPDHHTGSFYLDDPQEGACMNVLKAGIEYATKVIAVSPGYAWEIGTDEGGWGLAHTVREASGKVSGIVNGIDFNEWDPQHDKYLRSDGYQTYGLCEEGWWTGKQACKAALQRQLGLPERHDVPILAFIGRLDHQKGVDLILQNEDFFANQDVQVVFLGSGRGDLQDRLMGMQERHHHKIRAWIGFSNEFAHSLTAGADILMMPSRFEPCGLNQLYAMHYGTVPVVHEVGGLRDTVRHYDGTNDGTGWKFERAEADKFAWVLGQAVYTYQAHRDAFVGIAVRGMQQDLGWDHAAYMYEQKLLEAKYAH
;
A
#
# COMPACT_ATOMS: atom_id res chain seq x y z
N MET A 1 -0.31 -9.20 -6.00
CA MET A 1 -0.99 -10.47 -6.33
C MET A 1 -2.47 -10.30 -6.00
N CYS A 2 -3.34 -10.25 -7.01
CA CYS A 2 -4.79 -10.30 -6.76
C CYS A 2 -5.24 -11.76 -6.88
N ILE A 3 -5.40 -12.44 -5.76
CA ILE A 3 -6.17 -13.67 -5.70
C ILE A 3 -7.62 -13.19 -5.55
N ARG A 4 -8.42 -13.29 -6.62
CA ARG A 4 -9.84 -12.98 -6.60
C ARG A 4 -10.67 -14.25 -6.45
N ASP A 5 -11.83 -14.12 -5.85
CA ASP A 5 -12.84 -15.16 -5.67
C ASP A 5 -13.55 -15.57 -6.99
N SER A 6 -13.04 -15.10 -8.14
CA SER A 6 -13.66 -15.25 -9.45
C SER A 6 -13.13 -16.53 -10.14
N HIS A 7 -14.03 -17.26 -10.77
CA HIS A 7 -13.65 -18.31 -11.74
C HIS A 7 -12.92 -17.65 -12.91
N TYR A 8 -11.70 -18.09 -13.22
CA TYR A 8 -10.85 -17.47 -14.24
C TYR A 8 -11.37 -17.68 -15.66
N ASP A 9 -12.22 -18.69 -15.88
CA ASP A 9 -12.96 -18.90 -17.13
C ASP A 9 -13.94 -17.76 -17.45
N GLU A 10 -14.42 -17.04 -16.47
CA GLU A 10 -15.22 -15.81 -16.64
C GLU A 10 -14.35 -14.58 -16.97
N LEU A 11 -13.06 -14.63 -16.68
CA LEU A 11 -12.13 -13.52 -16.83
C LEU A 11 -11.26 -13.60 -18.10
N GLY A 12 -11.09 -14.79 -18.68
CA GLY A 12 -10.23 -14.98 -19.83
C GLY A 12 -10.46 -16.31 -20.53
N THR A 13 -9.80 -16.50 -21.67
CA THR A 13 -9.88 -17.74 -22.47
C THR A 13 -8.77 -18.69 -22.03
N ALA A 14 -9.08 -19.97 -21.86
CA ALA A 14 -8.08 -21.01 -21.60
C ALA A 14 -7.07 -21.06 -22.76
N CYS A 15 -5.77 -21.00 -22.45
CA CYS A 15 -4.74 -20.85 -23.47
C CYS A 15 -3.57 -21.84 -23.33
N GLY A 16 -3.50 -22.61 -22.24
CA GLY A 16 -2.45 -23.62 -22.05
C GLY A 16 -2.44 -24.22 -20.67
N HIS A 17 -1.60 -25.23 -20.50
CA HIS A 17 -1.28 -25.85 -19.21
C HIS A 17 0.17 -26.33 -19.24
N THR A 18 0.77 -26.49 -18.07
CA THR A 18 2.12 -27.04 -17.94
C THR A 18 2.29 -27.79 -16.62
N MET A 19 3.21 -28.74 -16.62
CA MET A 19 3.65 -29.43 -15.39
C MET A 19 4.85 -28.68 -14.81
N LEU A 20 4.75 -28.31 -13.56
CA LEU A 20 5.82 -27.65 -12.78
C LEU A 20 6.27 -28.58 -11.67
N ASN A 21 7.56 -28.60 -11.38
CA ASN A 21 8.05 -29.22 -10.15
C ASN A 21 8.11 -28.17 -9.04
N VAL A 22 7.07 -28.09 -8.24
CA VAL A 22 6.94 -27.10 -7.17
C VAL A 22 7.31 -27.74 -5.84
N CYS A 23 8.42 -27.28 -5.27
CA CYS A 23 8.89 -27.77 -3.98
C CYS A 23 9.05 -29.32 -3.97
N GLY A 24 9.52 -29.90 -5.08
CA GLY A 24 9.74 -31.34 -5.22
C GLY A 24 8.50 -32.15 -5.61
N ALA A 25 7.34 -31.53 -5.84
CA ALA A 25 6.11 -32.18 -6.27
C ALA A 25 5.71 -31.74 -7.67
N ASP A 26 5.43 -32.71 -8.56
CA ASP A 26 4.90 -32.40 -9.87
C ASP A 26 3.47 -31.87 -9.76
N THR A 27 3.25 -30.68 -10.31
CA THR A 27 2.03 -29.90 -10.12
C THR A 27 1.57 -29.35 -11.47
N GLU A 28 0.35 -29.69 -11.89
CA GLU A 28 -0.23 -29.17 -13.13
C GLU A 28 -0.88 -27.80 -12.87
N VAL A 29 -0.56 -26.82 -13.72
CA VAL A 29 -1.19 -25.51 -13.72
C VAL A 29 -1.82 -25.20 -15.06
N HIS A 30 -2.93 -24.48 -15.05
CA HIS A 30 -3.64 -24.02 -16.25
C HIS A 30 -3.54 -22.51 -16.36
N TYR A 31 -3.47 -22.01 -17.59
CA TYR A 31 -3.42 -20.58 -17.87
C TYR A 31 -4.68 -20.13 -18.59
N PHE A 32 -5.17 -18.95 -18.16
CA PHE A 32 -6.22 -18.20 -18.84
C PHE A 32 -5.67 -16.84 -19.22
N HIS A 33 -6.06 -16.34 -20.38
CA HIS A 33 -5.55 -15.09 -20.93
C HIS A 33 -6.68 -14.19 -21.40
N THR A 34 -6.52 -12.89 -21.15
CA THR A 34 -7.32 -11.82 -21.76
C THR A 34 -6.44 -10.61 -22.02
N HIS A 35 -6.78 -9.85 -23.05
CA HIS A 35 -6.15 -8.56 -23.34
C HIS A 35 -7.10 -7.43 -22.95
N ARG A 36 -6.66 -6.52 -22.09
CA ARG A 36 -7.43 -5.37 -21.66
C ARG A 36 -6.54 -4.15 -21.54
N ASP A 37 -6.98 -3.02 -22.11
CA ASP A 37 -6.33 -1.71 -22.00
C ASP A 37 -4.84 -1.74 -22.39
N GLY A 38 -4.48 -2.51 -23.44
CA GLY A 38 -3.11 -2.64 -23.92
C GLY A 38 -2.24 -3.61 -23.11
N VAL A 39 -2.81 -4.32 -22.14
CA VAL A 39 -2.09 -5.26 -21.25
C VAL A 39 -2.63 -6.68 -21.43
N ASP A 40 -1.71 -7.64 -21.61
CA ASP A 40 -2.02 -9.06 -21.58
C ASP A 40 -2.09 -9.55 -20.13
N MET A 41 -3.29 -9.94 -19.69
CA MET A 41 -3.54 -10.48 -18.36
C MET A 41 -3.51 -12.00 -18.42
N VAL A 42 -2.59 -12.61 -17.67
CA VAL A 42 -2.46 -14.06 -17.56
C VAL A 42 -2.82 -14.50 -16.16
N PHE A 43 -3.80 -15.38 -16.05
CA PHE A 43 -4.26 -15.94 -14.79
C PHE A 43 -3.74 -17.37 -14.64
N VAL A 44 -3.14 -17.66 -13.49
CA VAL A 44 -2.67 -19.00 -13.12
C VAL A 44 -3.77 -19.68 -12.30
N SER A 45 -4.28 -20.80 -12.81
CA SER A 45 -5.34 -21.57 -12.18
C SER A 45 -4.80 -22.86 -11.58
N HIS A 46 -5.07 -23.06 -10.28
CA HIS A 46 -4.79 -24.27 -9.53
C HIS A 46 -5.70 -24.34 -8.30
N PRO A 47 -6.15 -25.52 -7.82
CA PRO A 47 -7.06 -25.66 -6.67
C PRO A 47 -6.62 -24.90 -5.42
N CYS A 48 -5.31 -24.84 -5.11
CA CYS A 48 -4.79 -24.15 -3.93
C CYS A 48 -5.14 -22.65 -3.85
N PHE A 49 -5.47 -22.02 -4.98
CA PHE A 49 -5.90 -20.62 -5.00
C PHE A 49 -7.39 -20.48 -4.75
N TYR A 50 -8.21 -21.44 -5.21
CA TYR A 50 -9.66 -21.43 -5.00
C TYR A 50 -10.04 -21.80 -3.56
N GLU A 51 -9.28 -22.73 -2.94
CA GLU A 51 -9.52 -23.19 -1.58
C GLU A 51 -9.35 -22.07 -0.53
N VAL A 52 -8.63 -21.02 -0.87
CA VAL A 52 -8.39 -19.86 0.01
C VAL A 52 -9.11 -18.60 -0.45
N ALA A 53 -10.12 -18.74 -1.32
CA ALA A 53 -10.92 -17.63 -1.78
C ALA A 53 -11.50 -16.82 -0.60
N GLY A 54 -11.39 -15.48 -0.66
CA GLY A 54 -11.77 -14.59 0.43
C GLY A 54 -10.78 -14.46 1.59
N ASN A 55 -9.81 -15.39 1.73
CA ASN A 55 -8.74 -15.31 2.73
C ASN A 55 -7.40 -15.83 2.18
N ILE A 56 -6.77 -15.06 1.34
CA ILE A 56 -5.52 -15.40 0.62
C ILE A 56 -4.33 -15.76 1.53
N TYR A 57 -4.38 -15.36 2.78
CA TYR A 57 -3.35 -15.66 3.80
C TYR A 57 -3.70 -16.87 4.67
N GLN A 58 -4.76 -17.62 4.34
CA GLN A 58 -5.16 -18.80 5.08
C GLN A 58 -4.08 -19.89 5.06
N GLY A 59 -3.92 -20.58 6.19
CA GLY A 59 -2.95 -21.64 6.41
C GLY A 59 -1.70 -21.16 7.16
N SER A 60 -0.72 -22.03 7.26
CA SER A 60 0.60 -21.69 7.81
C SER A 60 1.39 -20.81 6.85
N THR A 61 2.47 -20.18 7.33
CA THR A 61 3.38 -19.43 6.45
C THR A 61 3.93 -20.32 5.33
N MET A 62 4.19 -21.63 5.60
CA MET A 62 4.62 -22.57 4.54
C MET A 62 3.54 -22.82 3.50
N ASP A 63 2.26 -22.86 3.86
CA ASP A 63 1.18 -23.01 2.87
C ASP A 63 1.11 -21.78 1.95
N VAL A 64 1.28 -20.59 2.52
CA VAL A 64 1.37 -19.34 1.73
C VAL A 64 2.63 -19.32 0.87
N THR A 65 3.78 -19.76 1.43
CA THR A 65 5.06 -19.86 0.69
C THR A 65 4.94 -20.84 -0.48
N TRP A 66 4.28 -21.98 -0.30
CA TRP A 66 4.07 -22.96 -1.37
C TRP A 66 3.20 -22.37 -2.51
N ARG A 67 2.11 -21.67 -2.19
CA ARG A 67 1.30 -20.96 -3.20
C ARG A 67 2.12 -19.88 -3.93
N GLY A 68 2.97 -19.17 -3.21
CA GLY A 68 3.90 -18.21 -3.78
C GLY A 68 4.96 -18.85 -4.68
N ALA A 69 5.47 -20.01 -4.30
CA ALA A 69 6.40 -20.82 -5.11
C ALA A 69 5.75 -21.25 -6.43
N LEU A 70 4.53 -21.80 -6.35
CA LEU A 70 3.74 -22.18 -7.52
C LEU A 70 3.52 -20.98 -8.46
N LEU A 71 3.06 -19.84 -7.92
CA LEU A 71 2.83 -18.64 -8.72
C LEU A 71 4.12 -18.10 -9.35
N SER A 72 5.23 -18.13 -8.61
CA SER A 72 6.54 -17.68 -9.11
C SER A 72 7.03 -18.54 -10.29
N GLN A 73 6.97 -19.86 -10.18
CA GLN A 73 7.35 -20.74 -11.27
C GLN A 73 6.39 -20.65 -12.45
N ALA A 74 5.08 -20.65 -12.20
CA ALA A 74 4.07 -20.47 -13.24
C ALA A 74 4.24 -19.14 -13.99
N GLY A 75 4.60 -18.06 -13.28
CA GLY A 75 4.88 -16.76 -13.89
C GLY A 75 6.12 -16.78 -14.81
N ILE A 76 7.18 -17.53 -14.42
CA ILE A 76 8.35 -17.69 -15.29
C ILE A 76 7.98 -18.53 -16.53
N GLU A 77 7.22 -19.61 -16.38
CA GLU A 77 6.82 -20.50 -17.47
C GLU A 77 5.72 -19.93 -18.38
N ALA A 78 4.97 -18.94 -17.91
CA ALA A 78 3.88 -18.33 -18.70
C ALA A 78 4.35 -17.85 -20.08
N VAL A 79 5.56 -17.32 -20.18
CA VAL A 79 6.13 -16.79 -21.42
C VAL A 79 6.34 -17.86 -22.50
N TYR A 80 6.42 -19.13 -22.12
CA TYR A 80 6.53 -20.27 -23.03
C TYR A 80 5.17 -20.91 -23.37
N ASN A 81 4.17 -20.69 -22.53
CA ASN A 81 2.90 -21.42 -22.59
C ASN A 81 1.72 -20.54 -23.02
N VAL A 82 1.81 -19.20 -22.85
CA VAL A 82 0.72 -18.28 -23.13
C VAL A 82 1.03 -17.48 -24.40
N PRO A 83 0.19 -17.58 -25.46
CA PRO A 83 0.42 -16.88 -26.71
C PRO A 83 -0.09 -15.44 -26.66
N CYS A 84 0.59 -14.57 -25.96
CA CYS A 84 0.32 -13.14 -25.98
C CYS A 84 0.65 -12.57 -27.36
N GLY A 85 -0.29 -11.83 -27.98
CA GLY A 85 -0.11 -11.33 -29.35
C GLY A 85 -0.12 -12.43 -30.42
N GLY A 86 -0.60 -13.63 -30.11
CA GLY A 86 -0.80 -14.74 -31.05
C GLY A 86 0.27 -15.81 -31.03
N PHE A 87 1.38 -15.63 -30.33
CA PHE A 87 2.44 -16.64 -30.13
C PHE A 87 3.17 -16.43 -28.79
N PRO A 88 3.73 -17.50 -28.20
CA PRO A 88 4.57 -17.38 -27.00
C PRO A 88 5.81 -16.54 -27.28
N TYR A 89 6.13 -15.61 -26.37
CA TYR A 89 7.25 -14.69 -26.52
C TYR A 89 8.37 -14.92 -25.51
N GLY A 90 8.56 -16.16 -25.08
CA GLY A 90 9.65 -16.56 -24.18
C GLY A 90 11.02 -16.35 -24.80
N ASP A 91 11.43 -15.12 -25.02
CA ASP A 91 12.78 -14.77 -25.37
C ASP A 91 13.65 -14.49 -24.13
N GLU A 92 14.94 -14.38 -24.30
CA GLU A 92 15.86 -14.14 -23.20
C GLU A 92 15.89 -12.69 -22.73
N SER A 93 15.18 -11.75 -23.38
CA SER A 93 15.21 -10.31 -23.09
C SER A 93 14.06 -9.87 -22.18
N LEU A 94 13.69 -10.70 -21.20
CA LEU A 94 12.58 -10.48 -20.30
C LEU A 94 13.03 -9.76 -19.02
N LEU A 95 12.13 -8.97 -18.46
CA LEU A 95 12.24 -8.43 -17.12
C LEU A 95 11.03 -8.88 -16.29
N TYR A 96 11.29 -9.70 -15.29
CA TYR A 96 10.28 -10.16 -14.35
C TYR A 96 10.15 -9.16 -13.20
N VAL A 97 8.93 -8.76 -12.85
CA VAL A 97 8.65 -7.88 -11.71
C VAL A 97 7.85 -8.64 -10.66
N ALA A 98 8.50 -8.93 -9.54
CA ALA A 98 7.91 -9.62 -8.40
C ALA A 98 7.44 -8.62 -7.34
N ASN A 99 6.28 -8.86 -6.71
CA ASN A 99 5.72 -7.98 -5.69
C ASN A 99 5.68 -8.69 -4.33
N ASP A 100 6.40 -8.15 -3.35
CA ASP A 100 6.51 -8.62 -1.97
C ASP A 100 7.06 -10.05 -1.80
N TRP A 101 7.11 -10.50 -0.54
CA TRP A 101 7.65 -11.78 -0.13
C TRP A 101 6.93 -12.99 -0.76
N HIS A 102 5.64 -12.83 -1.07
CA HIS A 102 4.80 -13.90 -1.63
C HIS A 102 5.35 -14.49 -2.93
N VAL A 103 6.01 -13.67 -3.73
CA VAL A 103 6.64 -14.08 -5.00
C VAL A 103 8.13 -13.74 -5.04
N ALA A 104 8.75 -13.52 -3.88
CA ALA A 104 10.18 -13.26 -3.77
C ALA A 104 11.05 -14.51 -4.10
N LEU A 105 10.43 -15.68 -4.25
CA LEU A 105 11.08 -16.86 -4.81
C LEU A 105 11.33 -16.75 -6.32
N LEU A 106 10.64 -15.86 -7.04
CA LEU A 106 10.79 -15.71 -8.50
C LEU A 106 12.25 -15.42 -8.90
N PRO A 107 12.95 -14.41 -8.36
CA PRO A 107 14.35 -14.15 -8.70
C PRO A 107 15.27 -15.33 -8.33
N VAL A 108 14.97 -16.06 -7.25
CA VAL A 108 15.75 -17.24 -6.84
C VAL A 108 15.57 -18.37 -7.84
N TYR A 109 14.32 -18.69 -8.22
CA TYR A 109 14.02 -19.73 -9.19
C TYR A 109 14.55 -19.40 -10.59
N LEU A 110 14.46 -18.12 -11.01
CA LEU A 110 15.05 -17.67 -12.26
C LEU A 110 16.56 -17.99 -12.31
N ARG A 111 17.26 -17.78 -11.21
CA ARG A 111 18.69 -18.13 -11.10
C ARG A 111 18.91 -19.64 -11.08
N ALA A 112 18.25 -20.35 -10.15
CA ALA A 112 18.54 -21.76 -9.87
C ALA A 112 18.08 -22.70 -10.97
N PHE A 113 16.92 -22.46 -11.58
CA PHE A 113 16.32 -23.39 -12.54
C PHE A 113 16.43 -22.99 -13.99
N TYR A 114 16.82 -21.73 -14.28
CA TYR A 114 16.92 -21.23 -15.65
C TYR A 114 18.34 -20.76 -15.98
N HIS A 115 18.88 -19.76 -15.29
CA HIS A 115 20.21 -19.24 -15.64
C HIS A 115 21.31 -20.28 -15.51
N GLU A 116 21.32 -21.09 -14.46
CA GLU A 116 22.31 -22.16 -14.25
C GLU A 116 22.17 -23.30 -15.27
N HIS A 117 21.01 -23.39 -15.92
CA HIS A 117 20.74 -24.34 -17.00
C HIS A 117 20.82 -23.71 -18.40
N MET A 118 21.46 -22.55 -18.53
CA MET A 118 21.66 -21.83 -19.80
C MET A 118 20.35 -21.44 -20.49
N LYS A 119 19.28 -21.20 -19.70
CA LYS A 119 17.97 -20.72 -20.17
C LYS A 119 17.73 -19.30 -19.65
N LEU A 120 17.02 -18.48 -20.41
CA LEU A 120 16.68 -17.09 -20.03
C LEU A 120 17.91 -16.28 -19.56
N GLY A 121 19.08 -16.48 -20.18
CA GLY A 121 20.36 -15.95 -19.71
C GLY A 121 20.41 -14.43 -19.58
N PHE A 122 19.62 -13.70 -20.38
CA PHE A 122 19.51 -12.24 -20.34
C PHE A 122 18.29 -11.74 -19.56
N ALA A 123 17.42 -12.64 -19.11
CA ALA A 123 16.31 -12.25 -18.26
C ALA A 123 16.80 -11.68 -16.94
N ARG A 124 16.11 -10.67 -16.44
CA ARG A 124 16.41 -9.98 -15.19
C ARG A 124 15.18 -9.92 -14.31
N SER A 125 15.36 -9.55 -13.04
CA SER A 125 14.24 -9.42 -12.11
C SER A 125 14.31 -8.14 -11.29
N ALA A 126 13.15 -7.55 -11.02
CA ALA A 126 12.96 -6.50 -10.04
C ALA A 126 12.02 -7.00 -8.95
N LEU A 127 12.35 -6.75 -7.68
CA LEU A 127 11.51 -7.04 -6.53
C LEU A 127 10.97 -5.73 -5.96
N ILE A 128 9.64 -5.59 -5.95
CA ILE A 128 8.98 -4.44 -5.33
C ILE A 128 8.60 -4.81 -3.89
N VAL A 129 9.07 -4.02 -2.93
CA VAL A 129 8.81 -4.23 -1.50
C VAL A 129 7.75 -3.22 -1.05
N HIS A 130 6.53 -3.73 -0.83
CA HIS A 130 5.41 -2.93 -0.33
C HIS A 130 5.41 -2.86 1.19
N ASN A 131 5.77 -3.96 1.87
CA ASN A 131 5.84 -3.99 3.33
C ASN A 131 6.87 -5.01 3.83
N ILE A 132 8.04 -4.53 4.26
CA ILE A 132 9.13 -5.38 4.76
C ILE A 132 8.80 -6.09 6.09
N ALA A 133 7.76 -5.69 6.80
CA ALA A 133 7.33 -6.39 8.02
C ALA A 133 6.78 -7.80 7.74
N HIS A 134 6.40 -8.08 6.48
CA HIS A 134 5.96 -9.40 6.04
C HIS A 134 7.05 -10.04 5.18
N GLN A 135 7.63 -11.16 5.64
CA GLN A 135 8.88 -11.69 5.09
C GLN A 135 8.84 -13.17 4.70
N GLY A 136 7.74 -13.89 5.02
CA GLY A 136 7.69 -15.35 4.82
C GLY A 136 8.65 -16.09 5.75
N ARG A 137 8.63 -15.77 7.04
CA ARG A 137 9.47 -16.40 8.07
C ARG A 137 8.89 -17.74 8.52
N THR A 138 9.73 -18.77 8.56
CA THR A 138 9.41 -20.10 9.08
C THR A 138 10.61 -20.73 9.76
N SER A 139 10.50 -22.00 10.21
CA SER A 139 11.65 -22.74 10.77
C SER A 139 12.80 -22.79 9.76
N PRO A 140 14.06 -22.68 10.23
CA PRO A 140 15.22 -22.87 9.35
C PRO A 140 15.20 -24.21 8.62
N ASP A 141 14.61 -25.24 9.24
CA ASP A 141 14.50 -26.58 8.66
C ASP A 141 13.53 -26.67 7.48
N ASP A 142 12.70 -25.64 7.25
CA ASP A 142 11.75 -25.63 6.13
C ASP A 142 12.40 -25.31 4.77
N VAL A 143 13.66 -24.83 4.77
CA VAL A 143 14.35 -24.42 3.53
C VAL A 143 14.45 -25.54 2.50
N TRP A 144 14.63 -26.79 2.95
CA TRP A 144 14.74 -27.94 2.07
C TRP A 144 13.41 -28.24 1.29
N ARG A 145 12.28 -27.78 1.85
CA ARG A 145 10.95 -27.94 1.20
C ARG A 145 10.79 -27.09 -0.05
N LEU A 146 11.68 -26.11 -0.27
CA LEU A 146 11.62 -25.24 -1.44
C LEU A 146 12.11 -25.95 -2.72
N GLY A 147 12.71 -27.14 -2.60
CA GLY A 147 13.21 -27.93 -3.74
C GLY A 147 14.39 -27.28 -4.47
N LEU A 148 15.12 -26.40 -3.81
CA LEU A 148 16.27 -25.69 -4.37
C LEU A 148 17.55 -26.52 -4.21
N PRO A 149 18.53 -26.39 -5.14
CA PRO A 149 19.88 -26.89 -4.92
C PRO A 149 20.52 -26.32 -3.66
N ASP A 150 21.31 -27.13 -2.96
CA ASP A 150 21.87 -26.81 -1.64
C ASP A 150 22.64 -25.47 -1.59
N HIS A 151 23.34 -25.12 -2.67
CA HIS A 151 24.13 -23.88 -2.72
C HIS A 151 23.29 -22.60 -2.75
N HIS A 152 21.98 -22.69 -2.97
CA HIS A 152 21.05 -21.54 -2.87
C HIS A 152 20.42 -21.40 -1.49
N THR A 153 20.45 -22.44 -0.65
CA THR A 153 19.72 -22.45 0.62
C THR A 153 20.26 -21.44 1.63
N GLY A 154 21.56 -21.11 1.58
CA GLY A 154 22.21 -20.16 2.47
C GLY A 154 21.58 -18.76 2.49
N SER A 155 21.05 -18.31 1.35
CA SER A 155 20.40 -16.99 1.21
C SER A 155 19.09 -16.85 2.01
N PHE A 156 18.51 -17.96 2.43
CA PHE A 156 17.26 -17.97 3.21
C PHE A 156 17.48 -17.87 4.70
N TYR A 157 18.66 -18.19 5.21
CA TYR A 157 18.90 -18.15 6.66
C TYR A 157 19.09 -16.75 7.17
N LEU A 158 18.30 -16.41 8.18
CA LEU A 158 18.39 -15.17 8.93
C LEU A 158 18.52 -15.49 10.41
N ASP A 159 19.53 -14.93 11.05
CA ASP A 159 19.64 -14.91 12.51
C ASP A 159 19.08 -13.57 12.99
N ASP A 160 17.78 -13.59 13.34
CA ASP A 160 17.09 -12.38 13.78
C ASP A 160 17.40 -12.10 15.24
N PRO A 161 17.88 -10.90 15.60
CA PRO A 161 18.24 -10.56 16.96
C PRO A 161 17.11 -10.67 17.99
N GLN A 162 15.84 -10.59 17.53
CA GLN A 162 14.66 -10.61 18.39
C GLN A 162 13.92 -11.95 18.34
N GLU A 163 13.82 -12.58 17.17
CA GLU A 163 13.04 -13.80 16.95
C GLU A 163 13.89 -15.07 16.80
N GLY A 164 15.23 -14.92 16.70
CA GLY A 164 16.17 -16.02 16.53
C GLY A 164 16.29 -16.50 15.08
N ALA A 165 16.94 -17.66 14.89
CA ALA A 165 17.21 -18.21 13.56
C ALA A 165 15.92 -18.62 12.84
N CYS A 166 15.77 -18.18 11.58
CA CYS A 166 14.62 -18.51 10.76
C CYS A 166 15.00 -18.67 9.27
N MET A 167 14.16 -19.36 8.52
CA MET A 167 14.08 -19.22 7.06
C MET A 167 13.34 -17.92 6.71
N ASN A 168 13.86 -17.15 5.76
CA ASN A 168 13.27 -15.87 5.36
C ASN A 168 13.24 -15.76 3.83
N VAL A 169 12.05 -15.78 3.26
CA VAL A 169 11.84 -15.77 1.81
C VAL A 169 12.18 -14.42 1.20
N LEU A 170 11.79 -13.33 1.86
CA LEU A 170 12.06 -11.98 1.36
C LEU A 170 13.56 -11.68 1.31
N LYS A 171 14.34 -12.16 2.32
CA LYS A 171 15.80 -12.05 2.33
C LYS A 171 16.41 -12.60 1.05
N ALA A 172 16.09 -13.84 0.71
CA ALA A 172 16.59 -14.47 -0.50
C ALA A 172 16.15 -13.69 -1.75
N GLY A 173 14.90 -13.26 -1.83
CA GLY A 173 14.41 -12.43 -2.93
C GLY A 173 15.21 -11.13 -3.10
N ILE A 174 15.53 -10.43 -2.00
CA ILE A 174 16.37 -9.23 -2.02
C ILE A 174 17.77 -9.56 -2.53
N GLU A 175 18.39 -10.64 -2.09
CA GLU A 175 19.73 -11.03 -2.52
C GLU A 175 19.80 -11.35 -4.02
N TYR A 176 18.79 -12.06 -4.54
CA TYR A 176 18.78 -12.56 -5.94
C TYR A 176 18.22 -11.57 -6.96
N ALA A 177 17.33 -10.65 -6.58
CA ALA A 177 16.79 -9.67 -7.51
C ALA A 177 17.87 -8.76 -8.10
N THR A 178 17.75 -8.41 -9.37
CA THR A 178 18.63 -7.44 -10.04
C THR A 178 18.42 -6.03 -9.50
N LYS A 179 17.17 -5.65 -9.22
CA LYS A 179 16.79 -4.39 -8.55
C LYS A 179 15.77 -4.66 -7.45
N VAL A 180 15.81 -3.83 -6.42
CA VAL A 180 14.83 -3.81 -5.33
C VAL A 180 14.23 -2.41 -5.27
N ILE A 181 12.90 -2.33 -5.34
CA ILE A 181 12.19 -1.04 -5.35
C ILE A 181 11.23 -1.01 -4.16
N ALA A 182 11.51 -0.14 -3.20
CA ALA A 182 10.58 0.17 -2.12
C ALA A 182 9.54 1.21 -2.59
N VAL A 183 8.37 1.22 -1.97
CA VAL A 183 7.24 2.05 -2.42
C VAL A 183 7.30 3.52 -1.97
N SER A 184 8.44 3.97 -1.48
CA SER A 184 8.80 5.39 -1.36
C SER A 184 10.30 5.55 -1.07
N PRO A 185 10.91 6.71 -1.37
CA PRO A 185 12.32 7.00 -1.06
C PRO A 185 12.61 6.96 0.44
N GLY A 186 11.75 7.57 1.27
CA GLY A 186 11.87 7.53 2.72
C GLY A 186 11.80 6.10 3.27
N TYR A 187 10.92 5.28 2.72
CA TYR A 187 10.82 3.88 3.08
C TYR A 187 12.04 3.06 2.64
N ALA A 188 12.58 3.32 1.44
CA ALA A 188 13.81 2.70 0.98
C ALA A 188 14.99 2.98 1.93
N TRP A 189 15.03 4.17 2.54
CA TRP A 189 15.99 4.51 3.57
C TRP A 189 15.67 3.79 4.91
N GLU A 190 14.42 3.82 5.35
CA GLU A 190 13.98 3.24 6.63
C GLU A 190 14.26 1.74 6.72
N ILE A 191 13.99 0.96 5.66
CA ILE A 191 14.23 -0.48 5.65
C ILE A 191 15.72 -0.86 5.76
N GLY A 192 16.65 0.09 5.56
CA GLY A 192 18.08 -0.05 5.83
C GLY A 192 18.47 0.24 7.27
N THR A 193 17.56 0.74 8.12
CA THR A 193 17.81 0.97 9.55
C THR A 193 17.46 -0.27 10.38
N ASP A 194 18.09 -0.42 11.54
CA ASP A 194 17.85 -1.58 12.39
C ASP A 194 16.40 -1.62 12.92
N GLU A 195 15.78 -0.46 13.11
CA GLU A 195 14.37 -0.34 13.51
C GLU A 195 13.41 -0.64 12.35
N GLY A 196 13.61 0.02 11.20
CA GLY A 196 12.71 -0.10 10.05
C GLY A 196 12.90 -1.35 9.19
N GLY A 197 14.04 -2.03 9.32
CA GLY A 197 14.39 -3.22 8.53
C GLY A 197 13.80 -4.53 9.02
N TRP A 198 13.21 -4.54 10.23
CA TRP A 198 12.57 -5.75 10.79
C TRP A 198 13.47 -6.99 10.71
N GLY A 199 14.73 -6.85 11.10
CA GLY A 199 15.76 -7.89 11.03
C GLY A 199 16.49 -7.98 9.68
N LEU A 200 15.99 -7.38 8.60
CA LEU A 200 16.62 -7.38 7.27
C LEU A 200 17.52 -6.17 6.98
N ALA A 201 17.73 -5.27 7.95
CA ALA A 201 18.52 -4.07 7.75
C ALA A 201 19.91 -4.33 7.14
N HIS A 202 20.60 -5.38 7.63
CA HIS A 202 21.91 -5.76 7.10
C HIS A 202 21.81 -6.18 5.63
N THR A 203 20.87 -7.06 5.28
CA THR A 203 20.64 -7.51 3.90
C THR A 203 20.33 -6.34 2.97
N VAL A 204 19.50 -5.39 3.42
CA VAL A 204 19.15 -4.19 2.64
C VAL A 204 20.36 -3.28 2.44
N ARG A 205 21.19 -3.08 3.47
CA ARG A 205 22.43 -2.27 3.37
C ARG A 205 23.45 -2.91 2.43
N GLU A 206 23.63 -4.22 2.47
CA GLU A 206 24.49 -4.94 1.51
C GLU A 206 23.96 -4.82 0.07
N ALA A 207 22.65 -4.81 -0.09
CA ALA A 207 21.97 -4.61 -1.37
C ALA A 207 21.83 -3.14 -1.79
N SER A 208 22.39 -2.17 -1.05
CA SER A 208 22.14 -0.72 -1.23
C SER A 208 22.35 -0.20 -2.64
N GLY A 209 23.31 -0.77 -3.40
CA GLY A 209 23.57 -0.39 -4.80
C GLY A 209 22.42 -0.73 -5.77
N LYS A 210 21.48 -1.57 -5.39
CA LYS A 210 20.31 -1.97 -6.20
C LYS A 210 18.95 -1.61 -5.58
N VAL A 211 18.95 -0.99 -4.38
CA VAL A 211 17.73 -0.53 -3.69
C VAL A 211 17.40 0.90 -4.14
N SER A 212 16.15 1.16 -4.43
CA SER A 212 15.61 2.48 -4.71
C SER A 212 14.19 2.60 -4.17
N GLY A 213 13.65 3.82 -4.10
CA GLY A 213 12.27 4.05 -3.66
C GLY A 213 11.50 4.88 -4.68
N ILE A 214 10.25 4.48 -4.93
CA ILE A 214 9.33 5.18 -5.83
C ILE A 214 7.97 5.29 -5.13
N VAL A 215 7.45 6.51 -4.99
CA VAL A 215 6.11 6.72 -4.45
C VAL A 215 5.09 6.26 -5.48
N ASN A 216 4.09 5.46 -5.04
CA ASN A 216 2.99 5.04 -5.91
C ASN A 216 2.10 6.25 -6.26
N GLY A 217 1.54 6.24 -7.45
CA GLY A 217 0.47 7.16 -7.85
C GLY A 217 -0.91 6.71 -7.35
N ILE A 218 -1.91 7.56 -7.53
CA ILE A 218 -3.33 7.24 -7.34
C ILE A 218 -4.05 7.16 -8.69
N ASP A 219 -5.12 6.39 -8.72
CA ASP A 219 -5.98 6.26 -9.92
C ASP A 219 -7.02 7.39 -9.92
N PHE A 220 -6.85 8.36 -10.78
CA PHE A 220 -7.79 9.47 -10.95
C PHE A 220 -9.12 9.07 -11.60
N ASN A 221 -9.23 7.87 -12.20
CA ASN A 221 -10.54 7.38 -12.67
C ASN A 221 -11.44 6.97 -11.48
N GLU A 222 -10.83 6.61 -10.35
CA GLU A 222 -11.56 6.25 -9.12
C GLU A 222 -11.53 7.38 -8.09
N TRP A 223 -10.36 8.01 -7.88
CA TRP A 223 -10.13 9.01 -6.82
C TRP A 223 -9.91 10.41 -7.42
N ASP A 224 -10.97 11.04 -7.92
CA ASP A 224 -10.98 12.42 -8.39
C ASP A 224 -12.28 13.11 -7.97
N PRO A 225 -12.23 14.16 -7.14
CA PRO A 225 -13.44 14.83 -6.64
C PRO A 225 -14.28 15.48 -7.76
N GLN A 226 -13.70 15.71 -8.94
CA GLN A 226 -14.41 16.27 -10.11
C GLN A 226 -15.30 15.21 -10.78
N HIS A 227 -14.91 13.94 -10.75
CA HIS A 227 -15.59 12.86 -11.45
C HIS A 227 -16.11 11.76 -10.53
N ASP A 228 -15.94 11.90 -9.23
CA ASP A 228 -16.29 10.88 -8.23
C ASP A 228 -17.80 10.56 -8.27
N LYS A 229 -18.10 9.30 -8.57
CA LYS A 229 -19.48 8.81 -8.65
C LYS A 229 -20.21 8.84 -7.32
N TYR A 230 -19.49 8.78 -6.19
CA TYR A 230 -20.05 8.81 -4.84
C TYR A 230 -20.40 10.21 -4.33
N LEU A 231 -20.01 11.25 -5.07
CA LEU A 231 -20.33 12.65 -4.76
C LEU A 231 -21.49 13.22 -5.58
N ARG A 232 -22.36 12.36 -6.13
CA ARG A 232 -23.45 12.79 -7.03
C ARG A 232 -24.84 12.70 -6.42
N SER A 233 -24.95 12.30 -5.16
CA SER A 233 -26.25 12.09 -4.47
C SER A 233 -26.21 12.64 -3.04
N ASP A 234 -27.33 12.65 -2.38
CA ASP A 234 -27.49 12.91 -0.95
C ASP A 234 -26.95 14.24 -0.44
N GLY A 235 -26.87 15.23 -1.35
CA GLY A 235 -26.38 16.57 -1.06
C GLY A 235 -24.87 16.73 -1.16
N TYR A 236 -24.14 15.66 -1.54
CA TYR A 236 -22.76 15.77 -1.97
C TYR A 236 -22.67 16.44 -3.34
N GLN A 237 -21.53 17.03 -3.63
CA GLN A 237 -21.29 17.73 -4.89
C GLN A 237 -19.86 17.45 -5.37
N THR A 238 -19.71 17.16 -6.66
CA THR A 238 -18.39 17.11 -7.30
C THR A 238 -17.76 18.49 -7.37
N TYR A 239 -16.44 18.57 -7.32
CA TYR A 239 -15.67 19.82 -7.38
C TYR A 239 -14.27 19.60 -7.92
N GLY A 240 -13.67 20.63 -8.51
CA GLY A 240 -12.29 20.59 -9.01
C GLY A 240 -11.65 21.97 -8.99
N LEU A 241 -10.33 22.07 -8.85
CA LEU A 241 -9.60 23.36 -8.78
C LEU A 241 -9.79 24.26 -10.00
N CYS A 242 -10.07 23.70 -11.16
CA CYS A 242 -10.32 24.46 -12.40
C CYS A 242 -11.71 25.10 -12.43
N GLU A 243 -12.58 24.80 -11.48
CA GLU A 243 -13.93 25.30 -11.39
C GLU A 243 -14.01 26.51 -10.44
N GLU A 244 -14.72 27.55 -10.85
CA GLU A 244 -15.07 28.61 -9.92
C GLU A 244 -15.91 28.02 -8.77
N GLY A 245 -15.41 28.19 -7.52
CA GLY A 245 -16.14 27.72 -6.34
C GLY A 245 -15.83 26.29 -5.87
N TRP A 246 -14.65 25.71 -6.22
CA TRP A 246 -14.22 24.40 -5.71
C TRP A 246 -14.41 24.27 -4.19
N TRP A 247 -14.10 25.32 -3.46
CA TRP A 247 -14.27 25.36 -1.99
C TRP A 247 -15.74 25.23 -1.58
N THR A 248 -16.67 25.85 -2.34
CA THR A 248 -18.11 25.73 -2.12
C THR A 248 -18.57 24.27 -2.31
N GLY A 249 -18.08 23.58 -3.35
CA GLY A 249 -18.36 22.16 -3.55
C GLY A 249 -17.84 21.29 -2.40
N LYS A 250 -16.61 21.54 -1.93
CA LYS A 250 -16.06 20.86 -0.77
C LYS A 250 -16.88 21.14 0.51
N GLN A 251 -17.33 22.38 0.73
CA GLN A 251 -18.20 22.72 1.86
C GLN A 251 -19.59 22.08 1.75
N ALA A 252 -20.11 21.87 0.54
CA ALA A 252 -21.35 21.12 0.32
C ALA A 252 -21.16 19.64 0.72
N CYS A 253 -20.03 19.01 0.37
CA CYS A 253 -19.68 17.65 0.81
C CYS A 253 -19.56 17.57 2.34
N LYS A 254 -18.96 18.56 2.99
CA LYS A 254 -18.88 18.65 4.45
C LYS A 254 -20.26 18.68 5.09
N ALA A 255 -21.16 19.56 4.63
CA ALA A 255 -22.51 19.65 5.14
C ALA A 255 -23.32 18.34 4.89
N ALA A 256 -23.13 17.71 3.72
CA ALA A 256 -23.74 16.40 3.42
C ALA A 256 -23.25 15.31 4.38
N LEU A 257 -21.93 15.24 4.65
CA LEU A 257 -21.34 14.32 5.61
C LEU A 257 -21.88 14.52 7.02
N GLN A 258 -22.00 15.78 7.47
CA GLN A 258 -22.59 16.11 8.78
C GLN A 258 -24.03 15.62 8.88
N ARG A 259 -24.86 15.85 7.86
CA ARG A 259 -26.25 15.34 7.81
C ARG A 259 -26.30 13.82 7.83
N GLN A 260 -25.51 13.16 7.00
CA GLN A 260 -25.44 11.70 6.92
C GLN A 260 -25.12 11.07 8.27
N LEU A 261 -24.23 11.70 9.03
CA LEU A 261 -23.79 11.23 10.34
C LEU A 261 -24.62 11.74 11.52
N GLY A 262 -25.63 12.57 11.29
CA GLY A 262 -26.40 13.22 12.35
C GLY A 262 -25.55 14.11 13.25
N LEU A 263 -24.55 14.77 12.68
CA LEU A 263 -23.75 15.81 13.33
C LEU A 263 -24.36 17.19 13.07
N PRO A 264 -24.17 18.18 13.97
CA PRO A 264 -24.54 19.56 13.68
C PRO A 264 -23.85 20.09 12.42
N GLU A 265 -24.60 20.73 11.51
CA GLU A 265 -24.03 21.39 10.34
C GLU A 265 -23.31 22.68 10.77
N ARG A 266 -21.98 22.60 10.80
CA ARG A 266 -21.08 23.68 11.24
C ARG A 266 -19.94 23.83 10.23
N HIS A 267 -19.99 24.89 9.40
CA HIS A 267 -18.93 25.19 8.42
C HIS A 267 -17.67 25.77 9.06
N ASP A 268 -17.81 26.38 10.24
CA ASP A 268 -16.75 27.00 11.04
C ASP A 268 -15.92 25.99 11.85
N VAL A 269 -16.46 24.79 12.10
CA VAL A 269 -15.84 23.71 12.88
C VAL A 269 -15.18 22.70 11.95
N PRO A 270 -13.87 22.37 12.09
CA PRO A 270 -13.24 21.36 11.22
C PRO A 270 -13.72 19.94 11.53
N ILE A 271 -13.88 19.14 10.48
CA ILE A 271 -14.04 17.68 10.57
C ILE A 271 -12.66 17.04 10.47
N LEU A 272 -12.29 16.32 11.53
CA LEU A 272 -11.07 15.51 11.60
C LEU A 272 -11.42 14.05 11.25
N ALA A 273 -10.81 13.51 10.21
CA ALA A 273 -11.09 12.15 9.74
C ALA A 273 -9.92 11.20 10.05
N PHE A 274 -10.25 9.95 10.34
CA PHE A 274 -9.32 8.83 10.31
C PHE A 274 -9.91 7.74 9.41
N ILE A 275 -9.12 7.23 8.46
CA ILE A 275 -9.50 6.15 7.55
C ILE A 275 -8.40 5.09 7.56
N GLY A 276 -8.72 3.86 7.99
CA GLY A 276 -7.72 2.80 7.97
C GLY A 276 -8.00 1.64 8.92
N ARG A 277 -7.08 0.66 8.94
CA ARG A 277 -7.15 -0.44 9.89
C ARG A 277 -7.03 0.08 11.33
N LEU A 278 -7.86 -0.46 12.21
CA LEU A 278 -7.82 -0.12 13.63
C LEU A 278 -6.77 -0.99 14.33
N ASP A 279 -5.51 -0.59 14.20
CA ASP A 279 -4.37 -1.28 14.80
C ASP A 279 -3.29 -0.29 15.31
N HIS A 280 -2.28 -0.83 16.00
CA HIS A 280 -1.18 -0.01 16.53
C HIS A 280 -0.28 0.55 15.44
N GLN A 281 -0.16 -0.11 14.30
CA GLN A 281 0.60 0.39 13.15
C GLN A 281 0.03 1.74 12.69
N LYS A 282 -1.29 1.85 12.59
CA LYS A 282 -1.98 3.08 12.16
C LYS A 282 -2.10 4.13 13.25
N GLY A 283 -1.62 3.84 14.46
CA GLY A 283 -1.57 4.81 15.56
C GLY A 283 -2.92 5.18 16.15
N VAL A 284 -3.94 4.33 16.02
CA VAL A 284 -5.29 4.57 16.59
C VAL A 284 -5.23 4.79 18.09
N ASP A 285 -4.33 4.10 18.78
CA ASP A 285 -4.09 4.27 20.21
C ASP A 285 -3.58 5.67 20.57
N LEU A 286 -2.79 6.32 19.69
CA LEU A 286 -2.37 7.72 19.88
C LEU A 286 -3.55 8.68 19.75
N ILE A 287 -4.49 8.39 18.85
CA ILE A 287 -5.73 9.19 18.73
C ILE A 287 -6.57 9.00 20.00
N LEU A 288 -6.78 7.77 20.45
CA LEU A 288 -7.57 7.45 21.64
C LEU A 288 -6.99 8.03 22.95
N GLN A 289 -5.66 8.19 23.05
CA GLN A 289 -5.01 8.85 24.19
C GLN A 289 -5.29 10.35 24.24
N ASN A 290 -5.75 10.94 23.14
CA ASN A 290 -6.07 12.36 23.02
C ASN A 290 -7.58 12.65 23.11
N GLU A 291 -8.37 11.81 23.78
CA GLU A 291 -9.82 12.02 23.96
C GLU A 291 -10.13 13.39 24.57
N ASP A 292 -9.37 13.82 25.59
CA ASP A 292 -9.53 15.12 26.24
C ASP A 292 -9.29 16.29 25.27
N PHE A 293 -8.36 16.16 24.34
CA PHE A 293 -8.14 17.15 23.30
C PHE A 293 -9.42 17.32 22.45
N PHE A 294 -9.98 16.22 21.96
CA PHE A 294 -11.20 16.28 21.14
C PHE A 294 -12.42 16.74 21.94
N ALA A 295 -12.52 16.40 23.22
CA ALA A 295 -13.60 16.86 24.10
C ALA A 295 -13.59 18.40 24.27
N ASN A 296 -12.40 18.99 24.43
CA ASN A 296 -12.22 20.40 24.75
C ASN A 296 -12.07 21.32 23.53
N GLN A 297 -11.77 20.79 22.34
CA GLN A 297 -11.69 21.57 21.10
C GLN A 297 -13.05 21.63 20.40
N ASP A 298 -13.33 22.74 19.71
CA ASP A 298 -14.51 22.85 18.83
C ASP A 298 -14.19 22.19 17.48
N VAL A 299 -14.31 20.86 17.44
CA VAL A 299 -14.04 19.99 16.31
C VAL A 299 -15.10 18.91 16.20
N GLN A 300 -15.26 18.33 15.03
CA GLN A 300 -15.98 17.06 14.81
C GLN A 300 -14.97 15.99 14.39
N VAL A 301 -15.18 14.73 14.82
CA VAL A 301 -14.23 13.64 14.55
C VAL A 301 -14.98 12.44 13.98
N VAL A 302 -14.48 11.92 12.87
CA VAL A 302 -15.09 10.79 12.17
C VAL A 302 -14.05 9.70 11.90
N PHE A 303 -14.37 8.48 12.31
CA PHE A 303 -13.52 7.31 12.09
C PHE A 303 -14.19 6.36 11.10
N LEU A 304 -13.40 5.82 10.17
CA LEU A 304 -13.77 4.72 9.31
C LEU A 304 -12.70 3.64 9.38
N GLY A 305 -13.06 2.43 9.80
CA GLY A 305 -12.14 1.30 9.79
C GLY A 305 -12.61 0.11 10.58
N SER A 306 -11.84 -0.98 10.46
CA SER A 306 -12.01 -2.20 11.22
C SER A 306 -10.65 -2.77 11.62
N GLY A 307 -10.60 -3.62 12.64
CA GLY A 307 -9.34 -4.21 13.09
C GLY A 307 -9.46 -4.82 14.48
N ARG A 308 -8.58 -4.44 15.40
CA ARG A 308 -8.54 -4.98 16.76
C ARG A 308 -9.78 -4.62 17.55
N GLY A 309 -10.41 -5.63 18.18
CA GLY A 309 -11.64 -5.46 18.96
C GLY A 309 -11.48 -4.46 20.11
N ASP A 310 -10.36 -4.51 20.83
CA ASP A 310 -10.08 -3.59 21.95
C ASP A 310 -10.05 -2.10 21.50
N LEU A 311 -9.54 -1.81 20.31
CA LEU A 311 -9.54 -0.45 19.76
C LEU A 311 -10.92 -0.05 19.25
N GLN A 312 -11.67 -0.99 18.65
CA GLN A 312 -13.05 -0.76 18.23
C GLN A 312 -13.94 -0.40 19.42
N ASP A 313 -13.88 -1.18 20.52
CA ASP A 313 -14.66 -0.96 21.73
C ASP A 313 -14.34 0.40 22.36
N ARG A 314 -13.07 0.79 22.41
CA ARG A 314 -12.66 2.10 22.91
C ARG A 314 -13.17 3.25 22.04
N LEU A 315 -13.13 3.12 20.70
CA LEU A 315 -13.69 4.12 19.78
C LEU A 315 -15.21 4.26 19.96
N MET A 316 -15.93 3.14 20.08
CA MET A 316 -17.37 3.17 20.34
C MET A 316 -17.68 3.82 21.67
N GLY A 317 -16.94 3.51 22.73
CA GLY A 317 -17.10 4.17 24.03
C GLY A 317 -16.78 5.69 23.97
N MET A 318 -15.80 6.10 23.18
CA MET A 318 -15.49 7.52 22.94
C MET A 318 -16.63 8.22 22.19
N GLN A 319 -17.22 7.57 21.19
CA GLN A 319 -18.40 8.08 20.50
C GLN A 319 -19.59 8.24 21.45
N GLU A 320 -19.85 7.28 22.33
CA GLU A 320 -20.95 7.35 23.30
C GLU A 320 -20.80 8.55 24.25
N ARG A 321 -19.60 8.79 24.77
CA ARG A 321 -19.30 9.93 25.66
C ARG A 321 -19.41 11.27 24.95
N HIS A 322 -19.10 11.33 23.66
CA HIS A 322 -19.02 12.55 22.86
C HIS A 322 -19.91 12.50 21.61
N HIS A 323 -21.10 11.89 21.71
CA HIS A 323 -22.00 11.63 20.58
C HIS A 323 -22.45 12.89 19.80
N HIS A 324 -22.28 14.08 20.38
CA HIS A 324 -22.61 15.35 19.71
C HIS A 324 -21.54 15.78 18.70
N LYS A 325 -20.35 15.18 18.70
CA LYS A 325 -19.25 15.56 17.83
C LYS A 325 -18.39 14.40 17.29
N ILE A 326 -18.51 13.17 17.80
CA ILE A 326 -17.70 12.03 17.39
C ILE A 326 -18.57 10.94 16.75
N ARG A 327 -18.09 10.37 15.63
CA ARG A 327 -18.69 9.22 14.94
C ARG A 327 -17.63 8.20 14.59
N ALA A 328 -17.94 6.92 14.81
CA ALA A 328 -17.12 5.79 14.46
C ALA A 328 -17.91 4.80 13.59
N TRP A 329 -17.49 4.66 12.34
CA TRP A 329 -18.00 3.62 11.44
C TRP A 329 -17.06 2.42 11.51
N ILE A 330 -17.48 1.36 12.20
CA ILE A 330 -16.71 0.13 12.32
C ILE A 330 -17.03 -0.76 11.13
N GLY A 331 -16.08 -0.92 10.23
CA GLY A 331 -16.23 -1.71 9.01
C GLY A 331 -15.41 -1.18 7.85
N PHE A 332 -15.66 -1.75 6.68
CA PHE A 332 -15.11 -1.31 5.40
C PHE A 332 -16.23 -0.78 4.50
N SER A 333 -16.06 0.40 3.95
CA SER A 333 -16.97 0.97 2.95
C SER A 333 -16.20 1.89 2.02
N ASN A 334 -16.10 1.49 0.74
CA ASN A 334 -15.44 2.31 -0.28
C ASN A 334 -16.21 3.63 -0.50
N GLU A 335 -17.53 3.55 -0.62
CA GLU A 335 -18.41 4.72 -0.78
C GLU A 335 -18.23 5.72 0.36
N PHE A 336 -18.24 5.23 1.61
CA PHE A 336 -18.07 6.09 2.78
C PHE A 336 -16.63 6.65 2.87
N ALA A 337 -15.62 5.92 2.40
CA ALA A 337 -14.25 6.44 2.33
C ALA A 337 -14.14 7.65 1.40
N HIS A 338 -14.78 7.61 0.23
CA HIS A 338 -14.86 8.74 -0.70
C HIS A 338 -15.62 9.93 -0.08
N SER A 339 -16.80 9.69 0.47
CA SER A 339 -17.62 10.71 1.10
C SER A 339 -16.92 11.37 2.29
N LEU A 340 -16.25 10.56 3.13
CA LEU A 340 -15.48 11.03 4.26
C LEU A 340 -14.26 11.85 3.82
N THR A 341 -13.53 11.38 2.80
CA THR A 341 -12.39 12.13 2.25
C THR A 341 -12.83 13.46 1.66
N ALA A 342 -13.95 13.50 0.95
CA ALA A 342 -14.47 14.75 0.38
C ALA A 342 -15.02 15.73 1.43
N GLY A 343 -15.69 15.22 2.47
CA GLY A 343 -16.35 16.03 3.48
C GLY A 343 -15.46 16.46 4.66
N ALA A 344 -14.34 15.78 4.90
CA ALA A 344 -13.42 16.13 5.96
C ALA A 344 -12.55 17.35 5.61
N ASP A 345 -12.08 18.06 6.64
CA ASP A 345 -11.12 19.15 6.49
C ASP A 345 -9.69 18.68 6.75
N ILE A 346 -9.50 17.79 7.71
CA ILE A 346 -8.19 17.28 8.14
C ILE A 346 -8.22 15.77 8.20
N LEU A 347 -7.19 15.12 7.62
CA LEU A 347 -6.96 13.67 7.74
C LEU A 347 -5.87 13.38 8.75
N MET A 348 -6.17 12.57 9.75
CA MET A 348 -5.24 12.15 10.81
C MET A 348 -4.55 10.84 10.40
N MET A 349 -3.22 10.84 10.29
CA MET A 349 -2.42 9.65 9.99
C MET A 349 -1.21 9.52 10.95
N PRO A 350 -1.45 9.18 12.23
CA PRO A 350 -0.38 9.02 13.21
C PRO A 350 0.28 7.63 13.12
N SER A 351 0.46 7.10 11.91
CA SER A 351 1.03 5.78 11.67
C SER A 351 2.45 5.68 12.20
N ARG A 352 2.77 4.58 12.92
CA ARG A 352 4.13 4.31 13.39
C ARG A 352 5.07 3.97 12.25
N PHE A 353 4.57 3.26 11.24
CA PHE A 353 5.25 3.11 9.95
C PHE A 353 4.22 3.09 8.82
N GLU A 354 4.57 3.69 7.68
CA GLU A 354 3.71 3.82 6.52
C GLU A 354 4.57 3.77 5.24
N PRO A 355 4.76 2.59 4.63
CA PRO A 355 5.67 2.41 3.49
C PRO A 355 5.45 3.40 2.35
N CYS A 356 4.23 3.54 1.90
CA CYS A 356 3.81 4.52 0.91
C CYS A 356 2.75 5.47 1.49
N GLY A 357 1.66 4.88 2.00
CA GLY A 357 0.43 5.59 2.27
C GLY A 357 -0.26 6.01 0.97
N LEU A 358 -1.56 5.81 0.89
CA LEU A 358 -2.38 6.32 -0.22
C LEU A 358 -3.41 7.32 0.29
N ASN A 359 -3.88 7.17 1.53
CA ASN A 359 -4.93 8.02 2.07
C ASN A 359 -4.53 9.50 2.13
N GLN A 360 -3.27 9.84 2.40
CA GLN A 360 -2.78 11.22 2.33
C GLN A 360 -2.80 11.76 0.90
N LEU A 361 -2.54 10.92 -0.10
CA LEU A 361 -2.60 11.31 -1.50
C LEU A 361 -4.05 11.59 -1.91
N TYR A 362 -4.97 10.68 -1.57
CA TYR A 362 -6.40 10.90 -1.77
C TYR A 362 -6.88 12.18 -1.06
N ALA A 363 -6.52 12.33 0.21
CA ALA A 363 -6.89 13.51 1.00
C ALA A 363 -6.40 14.80 0.33
N MET A 364 -5.12 14.88 -0.03
CA MET A 364 -4.57 16.05 -0.70
C MET A 364 -5.27 16.34 -2.02
N HIS A 365 -5.53 15.32 -2.84
CA HIS A 365 -6.25 15.49 -4.10
C HIS A 365 -7.69 15.99 -3.91
N TYR A 366 -8.33 15.63 -2.79
CA TYR A 366 -9.67 16.09 -2.39
C TYR A 366 -9.65 17.42 -1.59
N GLY A 367 -8.51 18.08 -1.44
CA GLY A 367 -8.36 19.30 -0.65
C GLY A 367 -8.56 19.09 0.85
N THR A 368 -8.43 17.86 1.33
CA THR A 368 -8.39 17.48 2.75
C THR A 368 -6.95 17.48 3.22
N VAL A 369 -6.64 18.23 4.26
CA VAL A 369 -5.27 18.50 4.67
C VAL A 369 -4.76 17.41 5.62
N PRO A 370 -3.65 16.71 5.32
CA PRO A 370 -3.13 15.65 6.17
C PRO A 370 -2.32 16.18 7.36
N VAL A 371 -2.52 15.56 8.53
CA VAL A 371 -1.66 15.66 9.72
C VAL A 371 -1.05 14.27 9.95
N VAL A 372 0.26 14.13 9.75
CA VAL A 372 0.90 12.82 9.62
C VAL A 372 2.13 12.68 10.52
N HIS A 373 2.41 11.45 10.95
CA HIS A 373 3.72 11.10 11.48
C HIS A 373 4.77 11.08 10.34
N GLU A 374 5.96 11.63 10.59
CA GLU A 374 7.01 11.81 9.57
C GLU A 374 7.76 10.51 9.29
N VAL A 375 7.09 9.53 8.69
CA VAL A 375 7.66 8.20 8.35
C VAL A 375 7.37 7.83 6.91
N GLY A 376 8.25 7.03 6.30
CA GLY A 376 8.11 6.42 4.98
C GLY A 376 7.54 7.37 3.93
N GLY A 377 6.51 6.94 3.22
CA GLY A 377 5.86 7.73 2.18
C GLY A 377 5.14 8.98 2.70
N LEU A 378 4.75 9.03 3.98
CA LEU A 378 4.18 10.25 4.57
C LEU A 378 5.23 11.37 4.65
N ARG A 379 6.48 11.03 4.98
CA ARG A 379 7.62 11.96 4.95
C ARG A 379 7.84 12.55 3.56
N ASP A 380 7.73 11.70 2.54
CA ASP A 380 8.04 12.07 1.15
C ASP A 380 6.95 12.90 0.49
N THR A 381 5.69 12.64 0.83
CA THR A 381 4.53 13.18 0.10
C THR A 381 3.90 14.41 0.76
N VAL A 382 4.05 14.57 2.09
CA VAL A 382 3.51 15.71 2.83
C VAL A 382 4.63 16.69 3.17
N ARG A 383 4.50 17.93 2.71
CA ARG A 383 5.39 19.03 3.07
C ARG A 383 4.86 19.74 4.31
N HIS A 384 5.71 19.85 5.35
CA HIS A 384 5.30 20.49 6.60
C HIS A 384 4.98 21.97 6.42
N TYR A 385 3.84 22.40 6.93
CA TYR A 385 3.47 23.82 6.99
C TYR A 385 4.01 24.45 8.28
N ASP A 386 4.90 25.42 8.14
CA ASP A 386 5.58 26.15 9.23
C ASP A 386 5.23 27.65 9.29
N GLY A 387 4.17 28.06 8.58
CA GLY A 387 3.81 29.45 8.38
C GLY A 387 4.29 30.06 7.07
N THR A 388 5.02 29.29 6.26
CA THR A 388 5.46 29.66 4.90
C THR A 388 4.40 29.26 3.86
N ASN A 389 4.67 29.55 2.58
CA ASN A 389 3.75 29.21 1.49
C ASN A 389 3.90 27.82 0.91
N ASP A 390 4.81 26.96 1.41
CA ASP A 390 5.16 25.69 0.76
C ASP A 390 4.47 24.44 1.33
N GLY A 391 3.93 24.49 2.54
CA GLY A 391 3.34 23.35 3.22
C GLY A 391 2.08 22.82 2.54
N THR A 392 1.91 21.48 2.54
CA THR A 392 0.72 20.77 2.07
C THR A 392 0.00 20.02 3.20
N GLY A 393 0.53 20.10 4.43
CA GLY A 393 -0.02 19.49 5.62
C GLY A 393 0.91 19.70 6.82
N TRP A 394 0.69 18.97 7.88
CA TRP A 394 1.53 19.02 9.07
C TRP A 394 2.18 17.68 9.36
N LYS A 395 3.42 17.71 9.84
CA LYS A 395 4.20 16.54 10.22
C LYS A 395 4.66 16.63 11.67
N PHE A 396 4.71 15.50 12.35
CA PHE A 396 5.33 15.37 13.69
C PHE A 396 6.32 14.20 13.68
N GLU A 397 7.44 14.36 14.42
CA GLU A 397 8.62 13.49 14.31
C GLU A 397 8.56 12.21 15.16
N ARG A 398 7.75 12.19 16.23
CA ARG A 398 7.70 11.08 17.19
C ARG A 398 6.27 10.58 17.34
N ALA A 399 6.07 9.27 17.25
CA ALA A 399 4.77 8.61 17.44
C ALA A 399 4.32 8.65 18.92
N GLU A 400 4.22 9.87 19.47
CA GLU A 400 3.80 10.19 20.83
C GLU A 400 2.49 10.99 20.80
N ALA A 401 1.60 10.70 21.76
CA ALA A 401 0.26 11.29 21.77
C ALA A 401 0.28 12.82 21.94
N ASP A 402 1.18 13.34 22.77
CA ASP A 402 1.35 14.79 22.99
C ASP A 402 1.89 15.51 21.75
N LYS A 403 2.82 14.90 21.00
CA LYS A 403 3.35 15.45 19.74
C LYS A 403 2.28 15.51 18.66
N PHE A 404 1.50 14.43 18.55
CA PHE A 404 0.36 14.39 17.64
C PHE A 404 -0.68 15.46 17.99
N ALA A 405 -1.09 15.55 19.27
CA ALA A 405 -2.07 16.55 19.71
C ALA A 405 -1.59 17.98 19.47
N TRP A 406 -0.31 18.27 19.73
CA TRP A 406 0.24 19.59 19.52
C TRP A 406 0.18 20.03 18.06
N VAL A 407 0.61 19.15 17.14
CA VAL A 407 0.59 19.45 15.70
C VAL A 407 -0.84 19.50 15.16
N LEU A 408 -1.72 18.60 15.61
CA LEU A 408 -3.13 18.63 15.27
C LEU A 408 -3.79 19.94 15.75
N GLY A 409 -3.43 20.42 16.94
CA GLY A 409 -3.88 21.71 17.46
C GLY A 409 -3.48 22.89 16.58
N GLN A 410 -2.29 22.88 15.99
CA GLN A 410 -1.87 23.90 15.01
C GLN A 410 -2.73 23.86 13.74
N ALA A 411 -3.03 22.67 13.21
CA ALA A 411 -3.90 22.52 12.06
C ALA A 411 -5.32 23.02 12.34
N VAL A 412 -5.89 22.67 13.49
CA VAL A 412 -7.20 23.15 13.95
C VAL A 412 -7.21 24.67 14.13
N TYR A 413 -6.18 25.22 14.78
CA TYR A 413 -6.04 26.66 14.96
C TYR A 413 -5.95 27.40 13.61
N THR A 414 -5.17 26.89 12.68
CA THR A 414 -5.04 27.48 11.33
C THR A 414 -6.38 27.45 10.60
N TYR A 415 -7.14 26.36 10.71
CA TYR A 415 -8.48 26.25 10.13
C TYR A 415 -9.44 27.31 10.71
N GLN A 416 -9.44 27.50 12.02
CA GLN A 416 -10.37 28.39 12.73
C GLN A 416 -9.98 29.87 12.64
N ALA A 417 -8.70 30.19 12.79
CA ALA A 417 -8.21 31.55 12.91
C ALA A 417 -7.59 32.13 11.62
N HIS A 418 -7.13 31.26 10.69
CA HIS A 418 -6.39 31.66 9.48
C HIS A 418 -6.92 30.88 8.25
N ARG A 419 -8.23 31.02 7.99
CA ARG A 419 -8.93 30.24 6.95
C ARG A 419 -8.27 30.31 5.56
N ASP A 420 -7.83 31.50 5.13
CA ASP A 420 -7.20 31.68 3.84
C ASP A 420 -5.87 30.92 3.74
N ALA A 421 -5.10 30.87 4.82
CA ALA A 421 -3.88 30.07 4.89
C ALA A 421 -4.19 28.56 4.79
N PHE A 422 -5.22 28.11 5.51
CA PHE A 422 -5.67 26.72 5.46
C PHE A 422 -6.13 26.31 4.05
N VAL A 423 -6.94 27.15 3.40
CA VAL A 423 -7.37 26.95 2.02
C VAL A 423 -6.17 26.93 1.07
N GLY A 424 -5.18 27.80 1.27
CA GLY A 424 -3.93 27.79 0.51
C GLY A 424 -3.14 26.47 0.66
N ILE A 425 -3.12 25.86 1.84
CA ILE A 425 -2.51 24.54 2.07
C ILE A 425 -3.26 23.45 1.28
N ALA A 426 -4.60 23.46 1.35
CA ALA A 426 -5.44 22.52 0.59
C ALA A 426 -5.21 22.65 -0.92
N VAL A 427 -5.18 23.86 -1.47
CA VAL A 427 -4.91 24.13 -2.88
C VAL A 427 -3.54 23.58 -3.30
N ARG A 428 -2.48 23.81 -2.53
CA ARG A 428 -1.16 23.26 -2.83
C ARG A 428 -1.14 21.74 -2.78
N GLY A 429 -1.94 21.11 -1.92
CA GLY A 429 -2.15 19.68 -1.89
C GLY A 429 -2.77 19.17 -3.19
N MET A 430 -3.85 19.81 -3.62
CA MET A 430 -4.57 19.45 -4.86
C MET A 430 -3.77 19.70 -6.14
N GLN A 431 -2.82 20.61 -6.12
CA GLN A 431 -1.96 20.94 -7.27
C GLN A 431 -0.77 20.00 -7.45
N GLN A 432 -0.52 19.08 -6.51
CA GLN A 432 0.55 18.11 -6.65
C GLN A 432 0.21 17.10 -7.76
N ASP A 433 1.22 16.69 -8.52
CA ASP A 433 1.12 15.53 -9.42
C ASP A 433 1.16 14.25 -8.58
N LEU A 434 -0.01 13.72 -8.25
CA LEU A 434 -0.20 12.53 -7.43
C LEU A 434 -0.61 11.31 -8.26
N GLY A 435 -0.69 11.45 -9.59
CA GLY A 435 -1.10 10.38 -10.50
C GLY A 435 -0.02 9.35 -10.77
N TRP A 436 -0.41 8.32 -11.50
CA TRP A 436 0.51 7.25 -11.89
C TRP A 436 1.49 7.64 -12.98
N ASP A 437 1.27 8.72 -13.76
CA ASP A 437 2.13 9.05 -14.91
C ASP A 437 3.59 9.28 -14.47
N HIS A 438 3.80 10.08 -13.43
CA HIS A 438 5.13 10.31 -12.89
C HIS A 438 5.72 9.04 -12.25
N ALA A 439 4.93 8.32 -11.46
CA ALA A 439 5.38 7.06 -10.84
C ALA A 439 5.74 6.02 -11.90
N ALA A 440 4.92 5.84 -12.94
CA ALA A 440 5.17 4.92 -14.05
C ALA A 440 6.47 5.27 -14.79
N TYR A 441 6.71 6.56 -15.06
CA TYR A 441 7.98 7.00 -15.65
C TYR A 441 9.18 6.62 -14.78
N MET A 442 9.10 6.83 -13.46
CA MET A 442 10.18 6.46 -12.54
C MET A 442 10.39 4.94 -12.49
N TYR A 443 9.30 4.15 -12.49
CA TYR A 443 9.38 2.69 -12.60
C TYR A 443 10.05 2.28 -13.92
N GLU A 444 9.65 2.85 -15.05
CA GLU A 444 10.23 2.56 -16.36
C GLU A 444 11.75 2.77 -16.34
N GLN A 445 12.24 3.90 -15.80
CA GLN A 445 13.68 4.16 -15.70
C GLN A 445 14.40 3.09 -14.87
N LYS A 446 13.85 2.71 -13.71
CA LYS A 446 14.46 1.70 -12.83
C LYS A 446 14.40 0.29 -13.43
N LEU A 447 13.33 -0.04 -14.14
CA LEU A 447 13.19 -1.31 -14.84
C LEU A 447 14.14 -1.41 -16.05
N LEU A 448 14.36 -0.31 -16.77
CA LEU A 448 15.38 -0.25 -17.83
C LEU A 448 16.81 -0.41 -17.26
N GLU A 449 17.12 0.23 -16.12
CA GLU A 449 18.38 -0.01 -15.41
C GLU A 449 18.55 -1.50 -15.05
N ALA A 450 17.47 -2.17 -14.59
CA ALA A 450 17.50 -3.59 -14.28
C ALA A 450 17.73 -4.44 -15.53
N LYS A 451 17.02 -4.14 -16.63
CA LYS A 451 17.10 -4.89 -17.88
C LYS A 451 18.52 -4.88 -18.48
N TYR A 452 19.21 -3.76 -18.40
CA TYR A 452 20.56 -3.59 -18.96
C TYR A 452 21.68 -3.76 -17.92
N ALA A 453 21.38 -4.22 -16.72
CA ALA A 453 22.39 -4.56 -15.72
C ALA A 453 23.30 -5.70 -16.21
N HIS A 454 24.61 -5.53 -16.09
CA HIS A 454 25.63 -6.51 -16.48
C HIS A 454 25.90 -7.52 -15.37
#